data_88c2bd848b80bbc2880987b4a266fcc8
#
_entry.id   88c2bd848b80bbc2880987b4a266fcc8
#
_cell.length_a   1.000
_cell.length_b   1.000
_cell.length_c   1.000
_cell.angle_alpha   90.00
_cell.angle_beta   90.00
_cell.angle_gamma   90.00
#
_symmetry.space_group_name_H-M   'P 1'
#
loop_
_entity.id
_entity.type
_entity.pdbx_description
1 polymer ?
#
loop_
_entity_poly.entity_id
_entity_poly.type
_entity_poly.pdbx_seq_one_letter_code
_entity_poly.pdbx_strand_id
1 'polypeptide(L)'
;MRNITKILTLILATCVLAACEKEEHVNGGTVNVKGAYVLNEGNMGPNNASISVLDIDSAKIDNEWFKNANNNRMLGDQAQDMVQYGSRLYVTVTESNTLEAIDTATGHSTQVSMGSLKPRSIATHGGKLYISCYNPPCVVRVDTTTLTIEDTCFLGSYRPEGIAIAQGKAFIASSYLASNIYSYDDKVYVVGLDSFKVAATVTVVCNPTPVVQLDNNTIAVGCIGNYGNIAANTVLINATTLGTTTVGIGSTKMAVYNGKLYSYSAPYGGTPSYAIISADGSVSDFPFQPSIGGNPYAIGVNPSNGDIYLANDGNYRVPGDLYCFRPDGTQRFKEEAGRLPSKIIFITD
;
A
#
# COMPACT_ATOMS: atom_id res chain seq x y z
N MET A 1 -17.55 72.11 -26.96
CA MET A 1 -18.34 70.93 -26.62
C MET A 1 -17.36 69.74 -26.58
N ARG A 2 -17.04 69.32 -25.34
CA ARG A 2 -15.99 68.30 -25.10
C ARG A 2 -16.64 66.93 -24.95
N ASN A 3 -16.36 66.02 -25.86
CA ASN A 3 -16.69 64.58 -25.71
C ASN A 3 -15.69 63.90 -24.81
N ILE A 4 -16.16 63.38 -23.68
CA ILE A 4 -15.37 62.52 -22.77
C ILE A 4 -15.69 61.08 -23.08
N THR A 5 -14.75 60.40 -23.70
CA THR A 5 -14.82 58.95 -23.94
C THR A 5 -14.41 58.25 -22.66
N LYS A 6 -15.35 57.51 -22.03
CA LYS A 6 -15.06 56.63 -20.88
C LYS A 6 -14.48 55.31 -21.38
N ILE A 7 -13.22 55.05 -21.06
CA ILE A 7 -12.58 53.78 -21.23
C ILE A 7 -12.98 52.89 -20.03
N LEU A 8 -13.73 51.82 -20.32
CA LEU A 8 -14.11 50.82 -19.34
C LEU A 8 -13.01 49.74 -19.28
N THR A 9 -12.18 49.79 -18.26
CA THR A 9 -11.16 48.75 -18.03
C THR A 9 -11.81 47.51 -17.38
N LEU A 10 -11.95 46.44 -18.14
CA LEU A 10 -12.45 45.15 -17.65
C LEU A 10 -11.33 44.43 -16.93
N ILE A 11 -11.34 44.41 -15.61
CA ILE A 11 -10.42 43.60 -14.81
C ILE A 11 -10.97 42.16 -14.79
N LEU A 12 -10.32 41.29 -15.54
CA LEU A 12 -10.56 39.83 -15.52
C LEU A 12 -9.92 39.26 -14.24
N ALA A 13 -10.70 39.10 -13.18
CA ALA A 13 -10.26 38.39 -11.99
C ALA A 13 -10.22 36.89 -12.30
N THR A 14 -9.05 36.34 -12.57
CA THR A 14 -8.82 34.90 -12.59
C THR A 14 -8.89 34.39 -11.15
N CYS A 15 -10.04 33.83 -10.76
CA CYS A 15 -10.13 33.01 -9.56
C CYS A 15 -9.34 31.75 -9.79
N VAL A 16 -8.11 31.69 -9.26
CA VAL A 16 -7.41 30.45 -9.04
C VAL A 16 -8.16 29.73 -7.91
N LEU A 17 -9.01 28.79 -8.27
CA LEU A 17 -9.54 27.82 -7.32
C LEU A 17 -8.38 26.92 -6.92
N ALA A 18 -7.70 27.27 -5.84
CA ALA A 18 -6.89 26.33 -5.10
C ALA A 18 -7.86 25.28 -4.55
N ALA A 19 -7.98 24.16 -5.25
CA ALA A 19 -8.60 22.97 -4.70
C ALA A 19 -7.71 22.52 -3.54
N CYS A 20 -8.08 22.91 -2.33
CA CYS A 20 -7.57 22.29 -1.12
C CYS A 20 -8.15 20.89 -1.10
N GLU A 21 -7.43 19.90 -1.65
CA GLU A 21 -7.74 18.48 -1.41
C GLU A 21 -7.55 18.26 0.09
N LYS A 22 -8.68 18.13 0.79
CA LYS A 22 -8.68 17.54 2.12
C LYS A 22 -8.31 16.08 1.95
N GLU A 23 -7.12 15.71 2.40
CA GLU A 23 -6.86 14.30 2.76
C GLU A 23 -7.89 13.93 3.82
N GLU A 24 -8.87 13.10 3.44
CA GLU A 24 -9.90 12.63 4.36
C GLU A 24 -9.30 11.67 5.38
N HIS A 25 -8.74 12.24 6.45
CA HIS A 25 -8.69 11.54 7.71
C HIS A 25 -10.11 11.57 8.27
N VAL A 26 -10.83 10.46 8.14
CA VAL A 26 -12.18 10.29 8.63
C VAL A 26 -12.20 10.45 10.16
N ASN A 27 -12.40 11.66 10.61
CA ASN A 27 -12.81 11.95 11.98
C ASN A 27 -14.32 11.79 12.06
N GLY A 28 -14.79 10.64 12.56
CA GLY A 28 -16.11 10.49 13.17
C GLY A 28 -17.34 10.44 12.24
N GLY A 29 -17.20 10.37 10.93
CA GLY A 29 -18.28 10.03 10.01
C GLY A 29 -18.44 8.51 9.91
N THR A 30 -19.66 7.98 9.84
CA THR A 30 -19.89 6.58 9.50
C THR A 30 -19.47 6.34 8.06
N VAL A 31 -18.29 5.71 7.85
CA VAL A 31 -17.85 5.26 6.53
C VAL A 31 -18.72 4.08 6.14
N ASN A 32 -19.39 4.16 4.98
CA ASN A 32 -20.14 3.03 4.46
C ASN A 32 -19.21 2.18 3.59
N VAL A 33 -19.05 0.90 3.93
CA VAL A 33 -18.21 -0.07 3.21
C VAL A 33 -19.10 -1.09 2.52
N LYS A 34 -19.04 -1.12 1.19
CA LYS A 34 -19.84 -2.04 0.35
C LYS A 34 -19.12 -3.34 0.01
N GLY A 35 -17.79 -3.30 -0.02
CA GLY A 35 -17.01 -4.43 -0.48
C GLY A 35 -15.53 -4.27 -0.21
N ALA A 36 -14.73 -5.14 -0.79
CA ALA A 36 -13.28 -5.04 -0.77
C ALA A 36 -12.66 -5.59 -2.05
N TYR A 37 -11.60 -4.92 -2.51
CA TYR A 37 -10.66 -5.48 -3.47
C TYR A 37 -9.61 -6.29 -2.73
N VAL A 38 -9.34 -7.51 -3.19
CA VAL A 38 -8.26 -8.36 -2.69
C VAL A 38 -7.26 -8.56 -3.82
N LEU A 39 -6.06 -8.03 -3.67
CA LEU A 39 -4.98 -8.25 -4.61
C LEU A 39 -4.39 -9.64 -4.39
N ASN A 40 -4.40 -10.45 -5.42
CA ASN A 40 -3.75 -11.75 -5.45
C ASN A 40 -2.44 -11.62 -6.23
N GLU A 41 -1.33 -11.70 -5.52
CA GLU A 41 0.02 -11.47 -6.06
C GLU A 41 0.35 -12.39 -7.23
N GLY A 42 -0.11 -13.64 -7.14
CA GLY A 42 0.28 -14.69 -8.08
C GLY A 42 1.68 -15.25 -7.81
N ASN A 43 1.97 -16.41 -8.39
CA ASN A 43 3.29 -17.01 -8.35
C ASN A 43 4.18 -16.40 -9.45
N MET A 44 5.50 -16.35 -9.21
CA MET A 44 6.46 -15.90 -10.22
C MET A 44 6.51 -16.88 -11.40
N GLY A 45 6.35 -16.37 -12.61
CA GLY A 45 6.41 -17.10 -13.87
C GLY A 45 5.08 -17.52 -14.49
N PRO A 46 4.06 -18.00 -13.73
CA PRO A 46 2.79 -18.45 -14.30
C PRO A 46 1.87 -17.36 -14.83
N ASN A 47 2.16 -16.08 -14.62
CA ASN A 47 1.30 -14.96 -15.05
C ASN A 47 -0.14 -15.06 -14.50
N ASN A 48 -0.28 -15.39 -13.21
CA ASN A 48 -1.57 -15.73 -12.58
C ASN A 48 -1.97 -14.79 -11.45
N ALA A 49 -1.43 -13.57 -11.43
CA ALA A 49 -1.93 -12.51 -10.56
C ALA A 49 -3.38 -12.15 -10.96
N SER A 50 -4.17 -11.76 -9.96
CA SER A 50 -5.58 -11.39 -10.17
C SER A 50 -6.07 -10.40 -9.12
N ILE A 51 -7.28 -9.89 -9.30
CA ILE A 51 -8.01 -9.11 -8.29
C ILE A 51 -9.32 -9.82 -8.03
N SER A 52 -9.56 -10.15 -6.77
CA SER A 52 -10.85 -10.63 -6.30
C SER A 52 -11.67 -9.45 -5.76
N VAL A 53 -12.97 -9.46 -6.00
CA VAL A 53 -13.90 -8.45 -5.45
C VAL A 53 -14.87 -9.13 -4.51
N LEU A 54 -14.84 -8.71 -3.27
CA LEU A 54 -15.76 -9.18 -2.23
C LEU A 54 -16.97 -8.25 -2.13
N ASP A 55 -18.16 -8.80 -2.21
CA ASP A 55 -19.39 -8.20 -1.72
C ASP A 55 -19.56 -8.58 -0.23
N ILE A 56 -19.50 -7.59 0.66
CA ILE A 56 -19.50 -7.85 2.11
C ILE A 56 -20.87 -8.31 2.62
N ASP A 57 -21.94 -7.82 2.02
CA ASP A 57 -23.31 -8.12 2.48
C ASP A 57 -23.69 -9.59 2.19
N SER A 58 -23.35 -10.07 1.01
CA SER A 58 -23.59 -11.45 0.60
C SER A 58 -22.48 -12.42 0.98
N ALA A 59 -21.32 -11.91 1.41
CA ALA A 59 -20.08 -12.65 1.63
C ALA A 59 -19.64 -13.46 0.40
N LYS A 60 -19.82 -12.91 -0.81
CA LYS A 60 -19.43 -13.56 -2.07
C LYS A 60 -18.23 -12.88 -2.69
N ILE A 61 -17.32 -13.68 -3.23
CA ILE A 61 -16.12 -13.23 -3.92
C ILE A 61 -16.25 -13.50 -5.44
N ASP A 62 -15.94 -12.50 -6.25
CA ASP A 62 -15.70 -12.64 -7.69
C ASP A 62 -14.20 -12.64 -7.97
N ASN A 63 -13.65 -13.81 -8.27
CA ASN A 63 -12.22 -14.00 -8.58
C ASN A 63 -11.87 -13.68 -10.06
N GLU A 64 -12.86 -13.50 -10.91
CA GLU A 64 -12.69 -13.25 -12.33
C GLU A 64 -12.98 -11.79 -12.73
N TRP A 65 -13.29 -10.92 -11.77
CA TRP A 65 -13.72 -9.54 -12.00
C TRP A 65 -12.83 -8.79 -13.00
N PHE A 66 -11.51 -8.76 -12.77
CA PHE A 66 -10.58 -8.06 -13.67
C PHE A 66 -10.57 -8.68 -15.07
N LYS A 67 -10.50 -10.00 -15.16
CA LYS A 67 -10.42 -10.76 -16.40
C LYS A 67 -11.69 -10.61 -17.23
N ASN A 68 -12.86 -10.67 -16.58
CA ASN A 68 -14.16 -10.48 -17.24
C ASN A 68 -14.29 -9.08 -17.82
N ALA A 69 -13.84 -8.05 -17.13
CA ALA A 69 -13.88 -6.66 -17.59
C ALA A 69 -12.82 -6.34 -18.68
N ASN A 70 -11.81 -7.20 -18.88
CA ASN A 70 -10.67 -6.93 -19.76
C ASN A 70 -10.45 -7.98 -20.85
N ASN A 71 -11.54 -8.51 -21.46
CA ASN A 71 -11.49 -9.45 -22.59
C ASN A 71 -10.66 -10.71 -22.28
N ASN A 72 -10.81 -11.29 -21.12
CA ASN A 72 -10.05 -12.43 -20.62
C ASN A 72 -8.53 -12.19 -20.46
N ARG A 73 -8.07 -10.93 -20.48
CA ARG A 73 -6.67 -10.60 -20.18
C ARG A 73 -6.35 -10.89 -18.70
N MET A 74 -5.23 -11.53 -18.47
CA MET A 74 -4.69 -11.71 -17.11
C MET A 74 -4.14 -10.38 -16.58
N LEU A 75 -4.14 -10.21 -15.25
CA LEU A 75 -3.56 -9.02 -14.60
C LEU A 75 -2.04 -8.92 -14.86
N GLY A 76 -1.35 -10.05 -14.77
CA GLY A 76 0.08 -10.14 -15.05
C GLY A 76 0.81 -11.11 -14.12
N ASP A 77 2.13 -10.95 -14.06
CA ASP A 77 3.02 -11.75 -13.24
C ASP A 77 3.53 -10.95 -12.03
N GLN A 78 3.22 -11.42 -10.84
CA GLN A 78 3.51 -10.81 -9.54
C GLN A 78 2.96 -9.38 -9.38
N ALA A 79 1.65 -9.26 -9.10
CA ALA A 79 1.03 -8.00 -8.68
C ALA A 79 1.36 -7.71 -7.20
N GLN A 80 2.16 -6.67 -6.95
CA GLN A 80 2.78 -6.48 -5.63
C GLN A 80 2.06 -5.50 -4.73
N ASP A 81 1.49 -4.46 -5.30
CA ASP A 81 0.79 -3.46 -4.50
C ASP A 81 -0.37 -2.84 -5.26
N MET A 82 -1.32 -2.31 -4.50
CA MET A 82 -2.58 -1.77 -5.01
C MET A 82 -3.00 -0.57 -4.17
N VAL A 83 -3.48 0.49 -4.81
CA VAL A 83 -4.04 1.67 -4.14
C VAL A 83 -5.23 2.19 -4.92
N GLN A 84 -6.28 2.61 -4.22
CA GLN A 84 -7.36 3.37 -4.83
C GLN A 84 -7.07 4.87 -4.71
N TYR A 85 -7.20 5.60 -5.80
CA TYR A 85 -7.12 7.05 -5.81
C TYR A 85 -8.14 7.63 -6.80
N GLY A 86 -9.08 8.42 -6.29
CA GLY A 86 -10.25 8.84 -7.06
C GLY A 86 -11.07 7.64 -7.54
N SER A 87 -11.50 7.67 -8.79
CA SER A 87 -12.28 6.60 -9.42
C SER A 87 -11.44 5.45 -9.98
N ARG A 88 -10.15 5.39 -9.65
CA ARG A 88 -9.25 4.37 -10.18
C ARG A 88 -8.56 3.55 -9.10
N LEU A 89 -8.38 2.28 -9.40
CA LEU A 89 -7.52 1.37 -8.69
C LEU A 89 -6.22 1.23 -9.47
N TYR A 90 -5.09 1.52 -8.84
CA TYR A 90 -3.77 1.40 -9.45
C TYR A 90 -3.06 0.19 -8.89
N VAL A 91 -2.49 -0.64 -9.77
CA VAL A 91 -1.83 -1.90 -9.38
C VAL A 91 -0.46 -1.97 -10.03
N THR A 92 0.56 -2.20 -9.23
CA THR A 92 1.92 -2.48 -9.71
C THR A 92 2.09 -3.97 -9.99
N VAL A 93 2.56 -4.32 -11.20
CA VAL A 93 2.79 -5.71 -11.61
C VAL A 93 4.27 -5.87 -11.96
N THR A 94 5.03 -6.38 -11.00
CA THR A 94 6.50 -6.30 -10.98
C THR A 94 7.16 -7.04 -12.13
N GLU A 95 6.88 -8.33 -12.29
CA GLU A 95 7.56 -9.12 -13.31
C GLU A 95 7.02 -8.85 -14.73
N SER A 96 5.78 -8.38 -14.84
CA SER A 96 5.24 -7.86 -16.11
C SER A 96 5.76 -6.46 -16.46
N ASN A 97 6.40 -5.75 -15.54
CA ASN A 97 6.84 -4.36 -15.73
C ASN A 97 5.70 -3.41 -16.13
N THR A 98 4.53 -3.55 -15.50
CA THR A 98 3.36 -2.72 -15.82
C THR A 98 2.75 -2.07 -14.58
N LEU A 99 2.09 -0.95 -14.82
CA LEU A 99 1.12 -0.33 -13.94
C LEU A 99 -0.26 -0.49 -14.57
N GLU A 100 -1.21 -1.05 -13.86
CA GLU A 100 -2.60 -1.11 -14.28
C GLU A 100 -3.36 0.06 -13.64
N ALA A 101 -4.09 0.82 -14.46
CA ALA A 101 -4.99 1.88 -14.02
C ALA A 101 -6.43 1.46 -14.34
N ILE A 102 -7.13 0.96 -13.34
CA ILE A 102 -8.42 0.27 -13.46
C ILE A 102 -9.53 1.23 -13.02
N ASP A 103 -10.51 1.47 -13.86
CA ASP A 103 -11.72 2.20 -13.50
C ASP A 103 -12.56 1.35 -12.53
N THR A 104 -12.87 1.88 -11.35
CA THR A 104 -13.55 1.13 -10.28
C THR A 104 -15.01 0.82 -10.57
N ALA A 105 -15.65 1.59 -11.45
CA ALA A 105 -17.05 1.37 -11.81
C ALA A 105 -17.23 0.28 -12.87
N THR A 106 -16.26 0.14 -13.80
CA THR A 106 -16.36 -0.76 -14.94
C THR A 106 -15.41 -1.95 -14.88
N GLY A 107 -14.35 -1.88 -14.07
CA GLY A 107 -13.26 -2.86 -14.06
C GLY A 107 -12.30 -2.76 -15.26
N HIS A 108 -12.58 -1.87 -16.23
CA HIS A 108 -11.70 -1.68 -17.38
C HIS A 108 -10.37 -1.07 -16.98
N SER A 109 -9.27 -1.62 -17.49
CA SER A 109 -7.92 -1.20 -17.19
C SER A 109 -7.20 -0.59 -18.40
N THR A 110 -6.54 0.53 -18.15
CA THR A 110 -5.46 1.04 -19.01
C THR A 110 -4.14 0.50 -18.48
N GLN A 111 -3.46 -0.32 -19.27
CA GLN A 111 -2.13 -0.83 -18.94
C GLN A 111 -1.05 0.15 -19.39
N VAL A 112 -0.16 0.48 -18.46
CA VAL A 112 0.98 1.38 -18.68
C VAL A 112 2.28 0.59 -18.60
N SER A 113 3.11 0.66 -19.63
CA SER A 113 4.45 0.05 -19.59
C SER A 113 5.36 0.85 -18.65
N MET A 114 6.00 0.16 -17.73
CA MET A 114 7.03 0.72 -16.84
C MET A 114 8.46 0.42 -17.37
N GLY A 115 8.60 0.01 -18.63
CA GLY A 115 9.88 -0.35 -19.22
C GLY A 115 10.50 -1.56 -18.54
N SER A 116 11.68 -1.38 -17.91
CA SER A 116 12.37 -2.42 -17.13
C SER A 116 12.44 -2.11 -15.64
N LEU A 117 11.61 -1.19 -15.15
CA LEU A 117 11.71 -0.63 -13.79
C LEU A 117 11.35 -1.60 -12.67
N LYS A 118 10.57 -2.65 -12.95
CA LYS A 118 10.07 -3.59 -11.94
C LYS A 118 9.38 -2.87 -10.78
N PRO A 119 8.17 -2.29 -11.01
CA PRO A 119 7.45 -1.51 -9.99
C PRO A 119 7.02 -2.40 -8.82
N ARG A 120 7.15 -1.88 -7.58
CA ARG A 120 6.86 -2.63 -6.35
C ARG A 120 5.68 -2.02 -5.59
N SER A 121 5.94 -1.10 -4.70
CA SER A 121 4.92 -0.48 -3.86
C SER A 121 4.53 0.89 -4.37
N ILE A 122 3.32 1.31 -4.04
CA ILE A 122 2.69 2.51 -4.56
C ILE A 122 2.04 3.32 -3.44
N ALA A 123 2.28 4.63 -3.45
CA ALA A 123 1.59 5.62 -2.63
C ALA A 123 1.06 6.76 -3.51
N THR A 124 0.10 7.52 -3.00
CA THR A 124 -0.55 8.61 -3.75
C THR A 124 -0.49 9.93 -2.99
N HIS A 125 -0.29 11.01 -3.71
CA HIS A 125 -0.39 12.36 -3.16
C HIS A 125 -0.54 13.40 -4.28
N GLY A 126 -1.45 14.39 -4.12
CA GLY A 126 -1.55 15.56 -5.00
C GLY A 126 -1.72 15.21 -6.48
N GLY A 127 -2.59 14.26 -6.83
CA GLY A 127 -2.80 13.84 -8.22
C GLY A 127 -1.68 13.01 -8.82
N LYS A 128 -0.76 12.51 -8.00
CA LYS A 128 0.40 11.73 -8.44
C LYS A 128 0.46 10.38 -7.74
N LEU A 129 1.06 9.41 -8.46
CA LEU A 129 1.49 8.14 -7.88
C LEU A 129 3.00 8.20 -7.67
N TYR A 130 3.44 7.64 -6.55
CA TYR A 130 4.84 7.46 -6.20
C TYR A 130 5.10 5.98 -6.10
N ILE A 131 5.95 5.45 -6.98
CA ILE A 131 6.13 4.01 -7.13
C ILE A 131 7.59 3.65 -6.89
N SER A 132 7.86 2.79 -5.91
CA SER A 132 9.18 2.20 -5.71
C SER A 132 9.46 1.17 -6.81
N CYS A 133 10.69 1.17 -7.33
CA CYS A 133 11.09 0.34 -8.47
C CYS A 133 12.44 -0.32 -8.23
N TYR A 134 12.58 -1.58 -8.63
CA TYR A 134 13.78 -2.38 -8.38
C TYR A 134 14.92 -2.15 -9.35
N ASN A 135 14.66 -1.72 -10.59
CA ASN A 135 15.65 -1.76 -11.64
C ASN A 135 15.62 -0.54 -12.58
N PRO A 136 16.54 0.43 -12.40
CA PRO A 136 17.42 0.56 -11.24
C PRO A 136 16.64 0.90 -9.97
N PRO A 137 17.24 0.73 -8.77
CA PRO A 137 16.58 1.14 -7.52
C PRO A 137 16.23 2.63 -7.53
N CYS A 138 14.93 2.94 -7.57
CA CYS A 138 14.43 4.31 -7.67
C CYS A 138 12.99 4.43 -7.15
N VAL A 139 12.53 5.65 -7.04
CA VAL A 139 11.10 6.00 -6.99
C VAL A 139 10.76 6.81 -8.22
N VAL A 140 9.68 6.49 -8.89
CA VAL A 140 9.14 7.29 -9.99
C VAL A 140 7.89 8.02 -9.56
N ARG A 141 7.68 9.22 -10.10
CA ARG A 141 6.45 9.99 -9.98
C ARG A 141 5.66 9.89 -11.28
N VAL A 142 4.41 9.42 -11.19
CA VAL A 142 3.52 9.22 -12.33
C VAL A 142 2.30 10.13 -12.16
N ASP A 143 1.93 10.85 -13.20
CA ASP A 143 0.70 11.65 -13.22
C ASP A 143 -0.54 10.77 -13.36
N THR A 144 -1.55 10.94 -12.50
CA THR A 144 -2.76 10.11 -12.49
C THR A 144 -3.70 10.38 -13.66
N THR A 145 -3.57 11.51 -14.33
CA THR A 145 -4.41 11.89 -15.48
C THR A 145 -3.82 11.39 -16.79
N THR A 146 -2.53 11.68 -17.02
CA THR A 146 -1.83 11.31 -18.28
C THR A 146 -1.24 9.90 -18.23
N LEU A 147 -1.08 9.33 -17.05
CA LEU A 147 -0.43 8.04 -16.79
C LEU A 147 1.02 7.97 -17.31
N THR A 148 1.72 9.11 -17.28
CA THR A 148 3.12 9.23 -17.72
C THR A 148 4.04 9.41 -16.53
N ILE A 149 5.25 8.82 -16.62
CA ILE A 149 6.32 9.08 -15.65
C ILE A 149 6.82 10.51 -15.89
N GLU A 150 6.70 11.36 -14.85
CA GLU A 150 7.14 12.76 -14.90
C GLU A 150 8.58 12.92 -14.43
N ASP A 151 8.98 12.10 -13.45
CA ASP A 151 10.29 12.25 -12.82
C ASP A 151 10.74 10.93 -12.17
N THR A 152 12.05 10.81 -11.92
CA THR A 152 12.70 9.65 -11.34
C THR A 152 13.72 10.07 -10.29
N CYS A 153 13.56 9.60 -9.05
CA CYS A 153 14.52 9.78 -7.97
C CYS A 153 15.28 8.46 -7.77
N PHE A 154 16.56 8.43 -8.16
CA PHE A 154 17.41 7.25 -7.93
C PHE A 154 17.78 7.13 -6.46
N LEU A 155 17.69 5.92 -5.94
CA LEU A 155 18.06 5.53 -4.57
C LEU A 155 19.43 4.82 -4.61
N GLY A 156 19.87 4.28 -3.48
CA GLY A 156 21.14 3.55 -3.42
C GLY A 156 21.17 2.27 -4.27
N SER A 157 21.90 1.25 -3.80
CA SER A 157 22.08 -0.01 -4.54
C SER A 157 21.11 -1.11 -4.08
N TYR A 158 20.43 -0.92 -2.96
CA TYR A 158 19.49 -1.88 -2.40
C TYR A 158 18.09 -1.67 -2.97
N ARG A 159 17.34 -2.73 -3.09
CA ARG A 159 15.98 -2.73 -3.64
C ARG A 159 15.02 -1.99 -2.71
N PRO A 160 14.31 -0.96 -3.23
CA PRO A 160 13.28 -0.28 -2.47
C PRO A 160 12.01 -1.12 -2.43
N GLU A 161 11.42 -1.25 -1.24
CA GLU A 161 10.19 -1.99 -1.00
C GLU A 161 9.02 -1.02 -0.70
N GLY A 162 8.42 -1.10 0.48
CA GLY A 162 7.28 -0.28 0.87
C GLY A 162 7.52 1.22 0.78
N ILE A 163 6.47 1.95 0.46
CA ILE A 163 6.45 3.41 0.38
C ILE A 163 5.21 3.96 1.07
N ALA A 164 5.37 5.03 1.86
CA ALA A 164 4.27 5.80 2.42
C ALA A 164 4.61 7.29 2.38
N ILE A 165 3.58 8.14 2.42
CA ILE A 165 3.75 9.59 2.34
C ILE A 165 3.21 10.23 3.61
N ALA A 166 4.00 11.17 4.18
CA ALA A 166 3.58 12.06 5.27
C ALA A 166 4.37 13.37 5.21
N GLN A 167 3.77 14.47 5.62
CA GLN A 167 4.45 15.78 5.75
C GLN A 167 5.20 16.21 4.47
N GLY A 168 4.60 16.00 3.27
CA GLY A 168 5.22 16.35 1.98
C GLY A 168 6.47 15.55 1.63
N LYS A 169 6.65 14.37 2.24
CA LYS A 169 7.79 13.47 2.03
C LYS A 169 7.32 12.05 1.76
N ALA A 170 7.98 11.34 0.86
CA ALA A 170 7.86 9.91 0.71
C ALA A 170 8.94 9.20 1.55
N PHE A 171 8.52 8.17 2.28
CA PHE A 171 9.37 7.29 3.08
C PHE A 171 9.44 5.93 2.40
N ILE A 172 10.63 5.52 1.98
CA ILE A 172 10.84 4.33 1.14
C ILE A 172 11.80 3.38 1.86
N ALA A 173 11.32 2.19 2.17
CA ALA A 173 12.15 1.13 2.76
C ALA A 173 13.18 0.63 1.76
N SER A 174 14.42 0.44 2.21
CA SER A 174 15.53 -0.14 1.44
C SER A 174 15.88 -1.50 2.02
N SER A 175 15.64 -2.57 1.27
CA SER A 175 15.62 -3.92 1.83
C SER A 175 16.90 -4.71 1.55
N TYR A 176 17.10 -5.27 0.38
CA TYR A 176 18.21 -6.15 0.08
C TYR A 176 18.90 -5.85 -1.24
N LEU A 177 20.18 -6.26 -1.35
CA LEU A 177 20.98 -6.04 -2.55
C LEU A 177 20.59 -7.02 -3.66
N ALA A 178 20.35 -6.51 -4.88
CA ALA A 178 19.93 -7.35 -6.01
C ALA A 178 20.96 -8.44 -6.37
N SER A 179 22.26 -8.15 -6.21
CA SER A 179 23.36 -9.07 -6.48
C SER A 179 23.63 -10.08 -5.33
N ASN A 180 23.08 -9.81 -4.13
CA ASN A 180 23.20 -10.68 -2.96
C ASN A 180 21.98 -10.53 -2.07
N ILE A 181 21.00 -11.40 -2.23
CA ILE A 181 19.74 -11.39 -1.49
C ILE A 181 19.87 -11.59 0.03
N TYR A 182 21.06 -11.97 0.52
CA TYR A 182 21.39 -12.08 1.94
C TYR A 182 22.11 -10.84 2.50
N SER A 183 22.34 -9.82 1.66
CA SER A 183 22.87 -8.54 2.08
C SER A 183 21.71 -7.54 2.25
N TYR A 184 21.37 -7.26 3.51
CA TYR A 184 20.23 -6.42 3.86
C TYR A 184 20.68 -5.01 4.22
N ASP A 185 19.85 -4.02 3.85
CA ASP A 185 19.99 -2.63 4.29
C ASP A 185 19.26 -2.40 5.64
N ASP A 186 19.53 -1.27 6.25
CA ASP A 186 18.90 -0.78 7.48
C ASP A 186 18.34 0.63 7.33
N LYS A 187 17.98 1.03 6.11
CA LYS A 187 17.62 2.41 5.79
C LYS A 187 16.21 2.59 5.26
N VAL A 188 15.65 3.74 5.61
CA VAL A 188 14.48 4.32 4.95
C VAL A 188 14.94 5.61 4.28
N TYR A 189 14.81 5.69 2.96
CA TYR A 189 15.04 6.92 2.21
C TYR A 189 13.87 7.88 2.41
N VAL A 190 14.16 9.17 2.60
CA VAL A 190 13.18 10.25 2.70
C VAL A 190 13.34 11.13 1.48
N VAL A 191 12.33 11.11 0.60
CA VAL A 191 12.30 11.88 -0.64
C VAL A 191 11.32 13.05 -0.47
N GLY A 192 11.79 14.27 -0.64
CA GLY A 192 10.91 15.45 -0.65
C GLY A 192 10.04 15.46 -1.92
N LEU A 193 8.73 15.60 -1.79
CA LEU A 193 7.81 15.51 -2.93
C LEU A 193 7.97 16.67 -3.92
N ASP A 194 8.23 17.89 -3.43
CA ASP A 194 8.40 19.08 -4.27
C ASP A 194 9.70 19.01 -5.08
N SER A 195 10.84 18.72 -4.41
CA SER A 195 12.14 18.65 -5.05
C SER A 195 12.38 17.36 -5.81
N PHE A 196 11.64 16.34 -5.48
CA PHE A 196 11.75 14.94 -5.91
C PHE A 196 13.17 14.39 -5.81
N LYS A 197 13.83 14.67 -4.68
CA LYS A 197 15.20 14.25 -4.36
C LYS A 197 15.27 13.65 -2.98
N VAL A 198 16.26 12.78 -2.76
CA VAL A 198 16.58 12.28 -1.42
C VAL A 198 16.98 13.45 -0.53
N ALA A 199 16.18 13.73 0.49
CA ALA A 199 16.39 14.79 1.46
C ALA A 199 17.13 14.27 2.72
N ALA A 200 16.89 13.00 3.07
CA ALA A 200 17.52 12.36 4.23
C ALA A 200 17.46 10.82 4.08
N THR A 201 18.17 10.15 4.98
CA THR A 201 18.01 8.71 5.25
C THR A 201 17.81 8.53 6.76
N VAL A 202 16.94 7.59 7.13
CA VAL A 202 16.67 7.21 8.51
C VAL A 202 17.17 5.79 8.71
N THR A 203 18.02 5.58 9.73
CA THR A 203 18.45 4.22 10.10
C THR A 203 17.36 3.56 10.94
N VAL A 204 17.01 2.33 10.55
CA VAL A 204 16.00 1.49 11.20
C VAL A 204 16.60 0.11 11.51
N VAL A 205 15.80 -0.86 11.87
CA VAL A 205 16.26 -2.25 11.99
C VAL A 205 16.41 -2.87 10.60
N CYS A 206 17.25 -3.89 10.53
CA CYS A 206 17.65 -4.59 9.30
C CYS A 206 16.46 -5.08 8.47
N ASN A 207 16.59 -4.96 7.14
CA ASN A 207 15.66 -5.46 6.14
C ASN A 207 14.24 -4.84 6.27
N PRO A 208 14.12 -3.50 6.20
CA PRO A 208 12.82 -2.85 6.21
C PRO A 208 12.05 -3.18 4.92
N THR A 209 10.77 -3.50 5.06
CA THR A 209 9.95 -3.96 3.93
C THR A 209 8.60 -3.25 3.86
N PRO A 210 7.59 -3.53 4.74
CA PRO A 210 6.36 -2.76 4.69
C PRO A 210 6.55 -1.38 5.32
N VAL A 211 5.96 -0.38 4.68
CA VAL A 211 5.88 0.99 5.20
C VAL A 211 4.44 1.46 5.10
N VAL A 212 3.89 1.96 6.19
CA VAL A 212 2.54 2.54 6.21
C VAL A 212 2.53 3.86 6.98
N GLN A 213 1.68 4.77 6.58
CA GLN A 213 1.35 5.96 7.34
C GLN A 213 0.37 5.57 8.46
N LEU A 214 0.79 5.70 9.71
CA LEU A 214 -0.05 5.39 10.87
C LEU A 214 -0.99 6.55 11.20
N ASP A 215 -0.45 7.75 11.18
CA ASP A 215 -1.15 9.01 11.32
C ASP A 215 -0.44 10.13 10.53
N ASN A 216 -0.90 11.39 10.66
CA ASN A 216 -0.33 12.52 9.91
C ASN A 216 1.16 12.76 10.13
N ASN A 217 1.74 12.25 11.22
CA ASN A 217 3.12 12.51 11.61
C ASN A 217 3.92 11.23 11.92
N THR A 218 3.31 10.07 11.84
CA THR A 218 3.94 8.80 12.19
C THR A 218 3.93 7.83 11.03
N ILE A 219 5.12 7.39 10.62
CA ILE A 219 5.34 6.31 9.66
C ILE A 219 5.73 5.05 10.42
N ALA A 220 5.05 3.95 10.17
CA ALA A 220 5.41 2.63 10.70
C ALA A 220 6.17 1.83 9.64
N VAL A 221 7.30 1.25 10.03
CA VAL A 221 8.18 0.43 9.19
C VAL A 221 8.34 -0.94 9.81
N GLY A 222 7.91 -1.98 9.11
CA GLY A 222 8.17 -3.36 9.49
C GLY A 222 9.55 -3.79 8.99
N CYS A 223 10.40 -4.23 9.88
CA CYS A 223 11.75 -4.72 9.59
C CYS A 223 11.78 -6.23 9.83
N ILE A 224 12.15 -6.99 8.80
CA ILE A 224 12.10 -8.46 8.84
C ILE A 224 13.27 -9.06 9.62
N GLY A 225 14.35 -8.29 9.82
CA GLY A 225 15.59 -8.79 10.37
C GLY A 225 16.45 -9.50 9.32
N ASN A 226 17.42 -10.28 9.76
CA ASN A 226 18.37 -10.93 8.85
C ASN A 226 18.24 -12.47 8.81
N TYR A 227 17.11 -13.00 9.29
CA TYR A 227 16.86 -14.45 9.42
C TYR A 227 17.90 -15.19 10.28
N GLY A 228 18.62 -14.45 11.15
CA GLY A 228 19.67 -14.95 12.00
C GLY A 228 19.66 -14.27 13.38
N ASN A 229 20.68 -13.48 13.66
CA ASN A 229 20.86 -12.84 14.97
C ASN A 229 20.16 -11.48 15.13
N ILE A 230 19.63 -10.90 14.07
CA ILE A 230 18.83 -9.66 14.12
C ILE A 230 17.37 -10.05 13.95
N ALA A 231 16.60 -9.94 15.03
CA ALA A 231 15.18 -10.27 15.03
C ALA A 231 14.35 -9.23 14.26
N ALA A 232 13.19 -9.66 13.77
CA ALA A 232 12.19 -8.77 13.20
C ALA A 232 11.74 -7.72 14.22
N ASN A 233 11.46 -6.51 13.75
CA ASN A 233 11.02 -5.41 14.59
C ASN A 233 10.12 -4.43 13.83
N THR A 234 9.42 -3.58 14.55
CA THR A 234 8.70 -2.44 14.00
C THR A 234 9.35 -1.16 14.49
N VAL A 235 9.59 -0.23 13.57
CA VAL A 235 10.14 1.08 13.87
C VAL A 235 9.12 2.15 13.49
N LEU A 236 8.80 3.02 14.42
CA LEU A 236 8.00 4.22 14.18
C LEU A 236 8.94 5.39 13.90
N ILE A 237 8.67 6.12 12.80
CA ILE A 237 9.44 7.30 12.40
C ILE A 237 8.53 8.52 12.53
N ASN A 238 8.95 9.53 13.27
CA ASN A 238 8.28 10.84 13.26
C ASN A 238 8.58 11.53 11.92
N ALA A 239 7.56 11.78 11.12
CA ALA A 239 7.72 12.30 9.76
C ALA A 239 8.24 13.75 9.70
N THR A 240 8.11 14.52 10.78
CA THR A 240 8.65 15.88 10.89
C THR A 240 10.11 15.90 11.33
N THR A 241 10.42 15.24 12.45
CA THR A 241 11.76 15.30 13.09
C THR A 241 12.70 14.20 12.61
N LEU A 242 12.19 13.15 11.97
CA LEU A 242 12.87 11.93 11.57
C LEU A 242 13.41 11.11 12.77
N GLY A 243 12.98 11.42 13.98
CA GLY A 243 13.27 10.61 15.17
C GLY A 243 12.58 9.24 15.09
N THR A 244 13.21 8.22 15.68
CA THR A 244 12.74 6.83 15.61
C THR A 244 12.40 6.27 16.99
N THR A 245 11.39 5.40 17.04
CA THR A 245 11.05 4.57 18.20
C THR A 245 10.99 3.10 17.76
N THR A 246 11.79 2.25 18.37
CA THR A 246 11.79 0.80 18.14
C THR A 246 10.78 0.15 19.07
N VAL A 247 9.83 -0.63 18.51
CA VAL A 247 8.68 -1.16 19.26
C VAL A 247 8.98 -2.47 19.99
N GLY A 248 9.93 -3.27 19.47
CA GLY A 248 10.32 -4.56 20.08
C GLY A 248 9.57 -5.78 19.52
N ILE A 249 8.63 -5.60 18.60
CA ILE A 249 7.92 -6.69 17.91
C ILE A 249 7.97 -6.48 16.39
N GLY A 250 7.97 -7.57 15.63
CA GLY A 250 7.98 -7.53 14.16
C GLY A 250 6.61 -7.28 13.56
N SER A 251 6.59 -6.69 12.35
CA SER A 251 5.40 -6.55 11.52
C SER A 251 5.71 -6.97 10.08
N THR A 252 5.18 -8.12 9.65
CA THR A 252 5.31 -8.60 8.26
C THR A 252 4.30 -7.91 7.34
N LYS A 253 3.09 -7.70 7.81
CA LYS A 253 2.04 -6.90 7.16
C LYS A 253 1.31 -6.06 8.20
N MET A 254 0.75 -4.96 7.75
CA MET A 254 0.17 -3.93 8.59
C MET A 254 -1.10 -3.36 7.96
N ALA A 255 -2.10 -3.07 8.81
CA ALA A 255 -3.29 -2.31 8.47
C ALA A 255 -3.54 -1.24 9.52
N VAL A 256 -4.00 -0.07 9.11
CA VAL A 256 -4.30 1.03 10.04
C VAL A 256 -5.80 1.12 10.26
N TYR A 257 -6.20 1.21 11.52
CA TYR A 257 -7.59 1.43 11.90
C TYR A 257 -7.66 2.26 13.19
N ASN A 258 -8.45 3.34 13.16
CA ASN A 258 -8.63 4.26 14.29
C ASN A 258 -7.31 4.72 14.93
N GLY A 259 -6.33 5.12 14.09
CA GLY A 259 -5.02 5.59 14.55
C GLY A 259 -4.15 4.54 15.22
N LYS A 260 -4.47 3.26 15.04
CA LYS A 260 -3.69 2.12 15.52
C LYS A 260 -3.27 1.21 14.38
N LEU A 261 -2.11 0.61 14.53
CA LEU A 261 -1.54 -0.35 13.59
C LEU A 261 -1.92 -1.76 14.04
N TYR A 262 -2.74 -2.43 13.25
CA TYR A 262 -3.00 -3.85 13.36
C TYR A 262 -1.97 -4.60 12.53
N SER A 263 -1.22 -5.49 13.14
CA SER A 263 -0.12 -6.17 12.45
C SER A 263 -0.04 -7.65 12.79
N TYR A 264 0.58 -8.39 11.90
CA TYR A 264 1.11 -9.71 12.24
C TYR A 264 2.59 -9.81 11.87
N SER A 265 3.30 -10.63 12.63
CA SER A 265 4.66 -11.10 12.32
C SER A 265 4.60 -12.57 11.97
N ALA A 266 5.11 -12.93 10.79
CA ALA A 266 5.18 -14.31 10.32
C ALA A 266 6.65 -14.66 10.02
N PRO A 267 7.45 -15.01 11.04
CA PRO A 267 8.85 -15.38 10.85
C PRO A 267 8.93 -16.70 10.09
N TYR A 268 9.95 -16.83 9.22
CA TYR A 268 10.17 -18.05 8.46
C TYR A 268 10.31 -19.28 9.37
N GLY A 269 9.46 -20.27 9.19
CA GLY A 269 9.42 -21.48 10.01
C GLY A 269 8.94 -21.29 11.45
N GLY A 270 8.49 -20.09 11.82
CA GLY A 270 7.98 -19.76 13.14
C GLY A 270 6.45 -19.70 13.20
N THR A 271 5.92 -19.52 14.40
CA THR A 271 4.48 -19.30 14.61
C THR A 271 4.14 -17.83 14.39
N PRO A 272 3.13 -17.50 13.59
CA PRO A 272 2.66 -16.14 13.45
C PRO A 272 2.18 -15.55 14.78
N SER A 273 2.50 -14.27 15.01
CA SER A 273 2.02 -13.49 16.15
C SER A 273 1.30 -12.24 15.65
N TYR A 274 0.32 -11.78 16.43
CA TYR A 274 -0.52 -10.63 16.11
C TYR A 274 -0.46 -9.61 17.22
N ALA A 275 -0.47 -8.31 16.86
CA ALA A 275 -0.43 -7.23 17.83
C ALA A 275 -1.09 -5.96 17.30
N ILE A 276 -1.44 -5.07 18.22
CA ILE A 276 -1.86 -3.71 17.93
C ILE A 276 -0.82 -2.75 18.49
N ILE A 277 -0.34 -1.83 17.64
CA ILE A 277 0.68 -0.85 17.99
C ILE A 277 0.07 0.55 17.87
N SER A 278 0.27 1.37 18.91
CA SER A 278 -0.14 2.79 18.91
C SER A 278 1.01 3.68 18.42
N ALA A 279 0.71 4.93 18.06
CA ALA A 279 1.69 5.89 17.55
C ALA A 279 2.78 6.29 18.54
N ASP A 280 2.55 6.08 19.85
CA ASP A 280 3.55 6.26 20.91
C ASP A 280 4.49 5.05 21.09
N GLY A 281 4.29 3.99 20.30
CA GLY A 281 5.05 2.74 20.38
C GLY A 281 4.52 1.74 21.40
N SER A 282 3.44 2.05 22.10
CA SER A 282 2.82 1.08 23.02
C SER A 282 2.19 -0.07 22.24
N VAL A 283 2.34 -1.28 22.80
CA VAL A 283 1.83 -2.53 22.23
C VAL A 283 0.69 -3.05 23.08
N SER A 284 -0.38 -3.47 22.45
CA SER A 284 -1.49 -4.18 23.08
C SER A 284 -1.76 -5.49 22.35
N ASP A 285 -2.36 -6.43 23.09
CA ASP A 285 -2.75 -7.73 22.53
C ASP A 285 -3.75 -7.55 21.40
N PHE A 286 -3.64 -8.42 20.42
CA PHE A 286 -4.66 -8.58 19.39
C PHE A 286 -5.95 -9.12 20.07
N PRO A 287 -7.15 -8.68 19.67
CA PRO A 287 -8.38 -8.94 20.44
C PRO A 287 -8.73 -10.43 20.54
N PHE A 288 -8.15 -11.27 19.70
CA PHE A 288 -8.31 -12.73 19.69
C PHE A 288 -7.11 -13.39 19.03
N GLN A 289 -6.97 -14.69 19.16
CA GLN A 289 -5.97 -15.47 18.40
C GLN A 289 -6.63 -15.98 17.11
N PRO A 290 -6.28 -15.43 15.93
CA PRO A 290 -6.86 -15.87 14.67
C PRO A 290 -6.55 -17.34 14.36
N SER A 291 -7.57 -18.08 13.93
CA SER A 291 -7.42 -19.45 13.42
C SER A 291 -7.69 -19.45 11.93
N ILE A 292 -6.62 -19.44 11.14
CA ILE A 292 -6.66 -19.51 9.68
C ILE A 292 -5.81 -20.70 9.21
N GLY A 293 -6.20 -21.33 8.11
CA GLY A 293 -5.41 -22.39 7.50
C GLY A 293 -4.18 -21.80 6.81
N GLY A 294 -2.99 -22.38 7.03
CA GLY A 294 -1.74 -21.87 6.42
C GLY A 294 -1.16 -20.65 7.13
N ASN A 295 -0.25 -19.94 6.46
CA ASN A 295 0.36 -18.72 7.00
C ASN A 295 -0.44 -17.48 6.62
N PRO A 296 -0.54 -16.46 7.48
CA PRO A 296 -1.15 -15.18 7.11
C PRO A 296 -0.33 -14.50 5.99
N TYR A 297 -1.04 -13.95 5.01
CA TYR A 297 -0.43 -13.29 3.85
C TYR A 297 -0.96 -11.85 3.62
N ALA A 298 -2.17 -11.55 4.10
CA ALA A 298 -2.71 -10.19 4.16
C ALA A 298 -3.46 -9.93 5.46
N ILE A 299 -3.55 -8.67 5.84
CA ILE A 299 -4.39 -8.15 6.92
C ILE A 299 -5.09 -6.87 6.45
N GLY A 300 -6.36 -6.71 6.79
CA GLY A 300 -7.15 -5.51 6.60
C GLY A 300 -8.12 -5.33 7.76
N VAL A 301 -8.49 -4.10 8.08
CA VAL A 301 -9.53 -3.80 9.08
C VAL A 301 -10.57 -2.92 8.44
N ASN A 302 -11.82 -3.35 8.48
CA ASN A 302 -12.95 -2.64 7.89
C ASN A 302 -13.13 -1.28 8.61
N PRO A 303 -13.01 -0.13 7.91
CA PRO A 303 -13.06 1.17 8.54
C PRO A 303 -14.45 1.54 9.11
N SER A 304 -15.52 0.83 8.73
CA SER A 304 -16.86 1.13 9.23
C SER A 304 -17.19 0.46 10.56
N ASN A 305 -16.68 -0.76 10.80
CA ASN A 305 -17.14 -1.58 11.92
C ASN A 305 -16.01 -2.31 12.68
N GLY A 306 -14.75 -2.20 12.21
CA GLY A 306 -13.61 -2.84 12.84
C GLY A 306 -13.47 -4.34 12.58
N ASP A 307 -14.28 -4.92 11.69
CA ASP A 307 -14.11 -6.32 11.29
C ASP A 307 -12.72 -6.55 10.71
N ILE A 308 -12.06 -7.63 11.14
CA ILE A 308 -10.70 -7.95 10.79
C ILE A 308 -10.69 -9.00 9.69
N TYR A 309 -10.01 -8.65 8.60
CA TYR A 309 -9.84 -9.51 7.43
C TYR A 309 -8.42 -10.05 7.41
N LEU A 310 -8.27 -11.35 7.28
CA LEU A 310 -7.00 -12.04 7.14
C LEU A 310 -7.07 -12.96 5.92
N ALA A 311 -5.99 -12.99 5.15
CA ALA A 311 -5.88 -13.96 4.07
C ALA A 311 -4.67 -14.87 4.31
N ASN A 312 -4.75 -16.13 3.86
CA ASN A 312 -3.64 -17.08 3.95
C ASN A 312 -2.93 -17.23 2.60
N ASP A 313 -1.74 -17.81 2.63
CA ASP A 313 -0.86 -17.98 1.47
C ASP A 313 -1.23 -19.17 0.55
N GLY A 314 -2.23 -19.98 0.88
CA GLY A 314 -2.55 -21.21 0.16
C GLY A 314 -1.35 -22.17 0.04
N ASN A 315 -0.39 -22.07 0.97
CA ASN A 315 0.90 -22.77 0.96
C ASN A 315 1.69 -22.59 -0.37
N TYR A 316 1.50 -21.44 -1.05
CA TYR A 316 2.09 -21.11 -2.36
C TYR A 316 1.68 -22.08 -3.51
N ARG A 317 0.74 -23.00 -3.29
CA ARG A 317 0.38 -24.07 -4.23
C ARG A 317 -1.05 -24.01 -4.73
N VAL A 318 -1.96 -23.50 -3.90
CA VAL A 318 -3.39 -23.37 -4.20
C VAL A 318 -3.83 -21.92 -4.01
N PRO A 319 -5.02 -21.51 -4.46
CA PRO A 319 -5.61 -20.24 -4.06
C PRO A 319 -5.63 -20.09 -2.53
N GLY A 320 -5.48 -18.87 -2.06
CA GLY A 320 -5.59 -18.57 -0.63
C GLY A 320 -7.04 -18.31 -0.23
N ASP A 321 -7.31 -18.41 1.07
CA ASP A 321 -8.60 -18.10 1.64
C ASP A 321 -8.60 -16.71 2.27
N LEU A 322 -9.72 -16.00 2.14
CA LEU A 322 -10.01 -14.76 2.85
C LEU A 322 -10.97 -15.07 4.02
N TYR A 323 -10.56 -14.70 5.21
CA TYR A 323 -11.33 -14.82 6.44
C TYR A 323 -11.80 -13.45 6.91
N CYS A 324 -13.02 -13.36 7.40
CA CYS A 324 -13.53 -12.19 8.11
C CYS A 324 -13.90 -12.57 9.54
N PHE A 325 -13.39 -11.80 10.49
CA PHE A 325 -13.67 -11.93 11.92
C PHE A 325 -14.27 -10.64 12.45
N ARG A 326 -15.22 -10.75 13.37
CA ARG A 326 -15.63 -9.62 14.21
C ARG A 326 -14.50 -9.23 15.18
N PRO A 327 -14.53 -8.03 15.76
CA PRO A 327 -13.56 -7.64 16.77
C PRO A 327 -13.47 -8.57 17.98
N ASP A 328 -14.52 -9.34 18.28
CA ASP A 328 -14.55 -10.35 19.35
C ASP A 328 -13.95 -11.72 18.96
N GLY A 329 -13.48 -11.84 17.71
CA GLY A 329 -12.91 -13.09 17.17
C GLY A 329 -13.92 -14.04 16.53
N THR A 330 -15.21 -13.73 16.56
CA THR A 330 -16.22 -14.54 15.87
C THR A 330 -16.01 -14.50 14.38
N GLN A 331 -15.75 -15.64 13.75
CA GLN A 331 -15.64 -15.72 12.28
C GLN A 331 -16.99 -15.47 11.63
N ARG A 332 -17.06 -14.51 10.70
CA ARG A 332 -18.26 -14.21 9.92
C ARG A 332 -18.35 -15.08 8.68
N PHE A 333 -17.27 -15.19 7.95
CA PHE A 333 -17.19 -16.02 6.74
C PHE A 333 -15.74 -16.42 6.43
N LYS A 334 -15.62 -17.34 5.50
CA LYS A 334 -14.38 -17.75 4.84
C LYS A 334 -14.72 -17.98 3.37
N GLU A 335 -13.98 -17.34 2.47
CA GLU A 335 -14.16 -17.46 1.02
C GLU A 335 -12.82 -17.70 0.34
N GLU A 336 -12.81 -18.47 -0.75
CA GLU A 336 -11.62 -18.67 -1.56
C GLU A 336 -11.35 -17.42 -2.40
N ALA A 337 -10.14 -16.83 -2.27
CA ALA A 337 -9.62 -15.73 -3.09
C ALA A 337 -8.75 -16.29 -4.25
N GLY A 338 -7.89 -15.47 -4.84
CA GLY A 338 -6.92 -15.93 -5.83
C GLY A 338 -5.62 -16.42 -5.19
N ARG A 339 -4.57 -16.54 -6.00
CA ARG A 339 -3.24 -16.98 -5.55
C ARG A 339 -2.50 -15.91 -4.78
N LEU A 340 -2.04 -16.23 -3.56
CA LEU A 340 -1.27 -15.33 -2.70
C LEU A 340 -1.98 -13.98 -2.48
N PRO A 341 -3.14 -13.97 -1.83
CA PRO A 341 -3.88 -12.73 -1.54
C PRO A 341 -3.09 -11.85 -0.57
N SER A 342 -2.47 -10.78 -1.09
CA SER A 342 -1.40 -10.03 -0.42
C SER A 342 -1.83 -8.66 0.12
N LYS A 343 -2.95 -8.12 -0.37
CA LYS A 343 -3.47 -6.80 0.06
C LYS A 343 -4.98 -6.72 -0.05
N ILE A 344 -5.60 -5.99 0.88
CA ILE A 344 -7.03 -5.77 0.98
C ILE A 344 -7.28 -4.27 1.00
N ILE A 345 -8.16 -3.77 0.12
CA ILE A 345 -8.63 -2.38 0.10
C ILE A 345 -10.14 -2.38 0.18
N PHE A 346 -10.71 -1.65 1.13
CA PHE A 346 -12.14 -1.54 1.30
C PHE A 346 -12.75 -0.52 0.33
N ILE A 347 -13.88 -0.88 -0.27
CA ILE A 347 -14.65 -0.05 -1.20
C ILE A 347 -15.60 0.80 -0.36
N THR A 348 -15.31 2.09 -0.28
CA THR A 348 -16.12 3.08 0.44
C THR A 348 -16.91 3.95 -0.52
N ASP A 349 -18.06 4.49 -0.04
CA ASP A 349 -18.86 5.49 -0.80
C ASP A 349 -18.15 6.82 -0.89
#